data_3b7e5a3eda3f0952fd5a2489ce1117a3
#
_entry.id   3b7e5a3eda3f0952fd5a2489ce1117a3
#
_cell.length_a   1.000
_cell.length_b   1.000
_cell.length_c   1.000
_cell.angle_alpha   90.00
_cell.angle_beta   90.00
_cell.angle_gamma   90.00
#
_symmetry.space_group_name_H-M   'P 1'
#
loop_
_entity.id
_entity.type
_entity.pdbx_description
1 polymer ?
#
loop_
_entity_poly.entity_id
_entity_poly.type
_entity_poly.pdbx_seq_one_letter_code
_entity_poly.pdbx_strand_id
1 'polypeptide(L)'
;LDAAAAAGIGVTWHLEPYGGRTPRTVLDDLKYLHAQYGAHPAIWRQPHGVDGRLLPVVFLYDVSAEHSGAAAHEWRDLTREIRGTAADAVLLSLYLDERDQQFVAEAELDGAYTYFAATGFTRGSTPHYWRGAGEAMAAKGKMFVPSVGPGYNDTLSAKPPWPRIQPHPPHLHPPSAPALERSPCAPGLCRRA
;
A
#
# COMPACT_ATOMS: atom_id res chain seq x y z
N LEU A 1 9.70 18.66 -0.65
CA LEU A 1 8.24 18.71 -0.48
C LEU A 1 7.66 19.99 -1.10
N ASP A 2 8.29 21.17 -0.97
CA ASP A 2 7.76 22.45 -1.50
C ASP A 2 7.50 22.41 -3.00
N ALA A 3 8.41 21.82 -3.79
CA ALA A 3 8.20 21.66 -5.23
C ALA A 3 7.00 20.78 -5.56
N ALA A 4 6.77 19.71 -4.77
CA ALA A 4 5.62 18.86 -4.94
C ALA A 4 4.32 19.60 -4.59
N ALA A 5 4.30 20.37 -3.50
CA ALA A 5 3.16 21.20 -3.13
C ALA A 5 2.84 22.22 -4.20
N ALA A 6 3.86 22.91 -4.73
CA ALA A 6 3.70 23.91 -5.81
C ALA A 6 3.14 23.27 -7.10
N ALA A 7 3.47 22.01 -7.36
CA ALA A 7 2.99 21.25 -8.52
C ALA A 7 1.65 20.52 -8.27
N GLY A 8 1.04 20.61 -7.08
CA GLY A 8 -0.16 19.89 -6.73
C GLY A 8 0.03 18.36 -6.62
N ILE A 9 1.26 17.92 -6.33
CA ILE A 9 1.62 16.50 -6.23
C ILE A 9 1.57 16.07 -4.76
N GLY A 10 0.77 15.02 -4.46
CA GLY A 10 0.76 14.37 -3.16
C GLY A 10 1.97 13.47 -2.97
N VAL A 11 2.55 13.49 -1.78
CA VAL A 11 3.72 12.68 -1.41
C VAL A 11 3.37 11.74 -0.27
N THR A 12 3.82 10.48 -0.38
CA THR A 12 3.76 9.47 0.69
C THR A 12 5.16 8.96 0.99
N TRP A 13 5.32 8.21 2.07
CA TRP A 13 6.58 7.53 2.39
C TRP A 13 6.48 6.04 2.09
N HIS A 14 7.60 5.50 1.60
CA HIS A 14 7.83 4.08 1.42
C HIS A 14 9.02 3.69 2.29
N LEU A 15 8.77 2.97 3.38
CA LEU A 15 9.80 2.60 4.34
C LEU A 15 10.45 1.28 3.93
N GLU A 16 11.66 1.38 3.42
CA GLU A 16 12.50 0.26 3.01
C GLU A 16 13.14 -0.45 4.22
N PRO A 17 13.55 -1.74 4.06
CA PRO A 17 14.36 -2.42 5.07
C PRO A 17 15.72 -1.73 5.26
N TYR A 18 16.14 -1.64 6.51
CA TYR A 18 17.47 -1.19 6.91
C TYR A 18 18.04 -2.07 8.02
N GLY A 19 19.37 -2.03 8.24
CA GLY A 19 20.00 -2.82 9.29
C GLY A 19 19.45 -2.48 10.68
N GLY A 20 18.94 -3.50 11.39
CA GLY A 20 18.33 -3.33 12.70
C GLY A 20 16.87 -2.83 12.68
N ARG A 21 16.20 -2.82 11.53
CA ARG A 21 14.78 -2.48 11.45
C ARG A 21 13.92 -3.46 12.26
N THR A 22 13.12 -2.92 13.14
CA THR A 22 12.11 -3.61 13.95
C THR A 22 10.82 -2.80 13.96
N PRO A 23 9.68 -3.34 14.39
CA PRO A 23 8.48 -2.53 14.61
C PRO A 23 8.75 -1.31 15.50
N ARG A 24 9.61 -1.46 16.52
CA ARG A 24 9.96 -0.36 17.42
C ARG A 24 10.72 0.77 16.72
N THR A 25 11.71 0.45 15.88
CA THR A 25 12.45 1.49 15.14
C THR A 25 11.57 2.14 14.07
N VAL A 26 10.66 1.39 13.45
CA VAL A 26 9.65 1.96 12.52
C VAL A 26 8.69 2.91 13.24
N LEU A 27 8.33 2.63 14.48
CA LEU A 27 7.56 3.58 15.29
C LEU A 27 8.30 4.90 15.50
N ASP A 28 9.61 4.84 15.76
CA ASP A 28 10.44 6.04 15.91
C ASP A 28 10.57 6.79 14.58
N ASP A 29 10.67 6.08 13.45
CA ASP A 29 10.62 6.66 12.10
C ASP A 29 9.30 7.40 11.84
N LEU A 30 8.15 6.80 12.19
CA LEU A 30 6.84 7.42 12.02
C LEU A 30 6.71 8.69 12.87
N LYS A 31 7.18 8.67 14.11
CA LYS A 31 7.21 9.86 15.00
C LYS A 31 8.09 10.96 14.41
N TYR A 32 9.27 10.60 13.89
CA TYR A 32 10.17 11.55 13.23
C TYR A 32 9.51 12.14 11.95
N LEU A 33 8.97 11.32 11.06
CA LEU A 33 8.35 11.77 9.82
C LEU A 33 7.18 12.71 10.12
N HIS A 34 6.37 12.39 11.11
CA HIS A 34 5.27 13.26 11.51
C HIS A 34 5.79 14.59 12.08
N ALA A 35 6.76 14.55 12.99
CA ALA A 35 7.30 15.76 13.62
C ALA A 35 7.96 16.72 12.61
N GLN A 36 8.67 16.16 11.62
CA GLN A 36 9.39 16.96 10.62
C GLN A 36 8.52 17.41 9.45
N TYR A 37 7.61 16.57 9.00
CA TYR A 37 6.91 16.78 7.72
C TYR A 37 5.39 16.66 7.82
N GLY A 38 4.85 16.19 8.94
CA GLY A 38 3.44 15.85 9.07
C GLY A 38 2.49 17.01 8.79
N ALA A 39 2.89 18.26 9.02
CA ALA A 39 2.08 19.44 8.71
C ALA A 39 2.21 19.91 7.24
N HIS A 40 3.11 19.34 6.45
CA HIS A 40 3.39 19.83 5.10
C HIS A 40 2.21 19.57 4.15
N PRO A 41 1.77 20.54 3.32
CA PRO A 41 0.59 20.42 2.45
C PRO A 41 0.76 19.37 1.34
N ALA A 42 1.98 19.02 0.94
CA ALA A 42 2.23 17.96 -0.04
C ALA A 42 1.98 16.55 0.52
N ILE A 43 1.89 16.37 1.84
CA ILE A 43 1.70 15.03 2.40
C ILE A 43 0.31 14.53 2.07
N TRP A 44 0.26 13.44 1.31
CA TRP A 44 -0.99 12.80 0.94
C TRP A 44 -1.66 12.14 2.14
N ARG A 45 -2.96 12.37 2.30
CA ARG A 45 -3.77 11.84 3.38
C ARG A 45 -5.00 11.14 2.86
N GLN A 46 -5.41 10.09 3.56
CA GLN A 46 -6.63 9.34 3.31
C GLN A 46 -7.58 9.42 4.50
N PRO A 47 -8.90 9.46 4.27
CA PRO A 47 -9.87 9.24 5.33
C PRO A 47 -9.65 7.88 6.00
N HIS A 48 -9.66 7.85 7.32
CA HIS A 48 -9.46 6.64 8.11
C HIS A 48 -10.45 6.59 9.29
N GLY A 49 -10.86 5.38 9.65
CA GLY A 49 -11.82 5.15 10.73
C GLY A 49 -13.24 5.65 10.42
N VAL A 50 -14.11 5.52 11.40
CA VAL A 50 -15.53 5.91 11.27
C VAL A 50 -15.73 7.43 11.33
N ASP A 51 -14.78 8.14 11.90
CA ASP A 51 -14.75 9.61 11.98
C ASP A 51 -14.20 10.29 10.72
N GLY A 52 -13.67 9.50 9.78
CA GLY A 52 -13.13 10.00 8.52
C GLY A 52 -11.89 10.89 8.69
N ARG A 53 -11.15 10.78 9.80
CA ARG A 53 -9.95 11.57 10.04
C ARG A 53 -8.92 11.37 8.95
N LEU A 54 -8.35 12.44 8.41
CA LEU A 54 -7.36 12.39 7.36
C LEU A 54 -5.99 12.03 7.94
N LEU A 55 -5.49 10.84 7.61
CA LEU A 55 -4.19 10.34 8.03
C LEU A 55 -3.21 10.25 6.87
N PRO A 56 -1.90 10.52 7.07
CA PRO A 56 -0.88 10.27 6.08
C PRO A 56 -0.81 8.79 5.73
N VAL A 57 -0.47 8.48 4.48
CA VAL A 57 -0.30 7.09 4.01
C VAL A 57 1.18 6.74 4.05
N VAL A 58 1.49 5.56 4.59
CA VAL A 58 2.85 5.02 4.68
C VAL A 58 2.86 3.59 4.15
N PHE A 59 3.75 3.33 3.19
CA PHE A 59 4.00 2.00 2.65
C PHE A 59 5.15 1.34 3.41
N LEU A 60 4.92 0.11 3.87
CA LEU A 60 5.90 -0.68 4.62
C LEU A 60 6.38 -1.84 3.75
N TYR A 61 7.62 -1.78 3.29
CA TYR A 61 8.20 -2.83 2.46
C TYR A 61 8.77 -3.96 3.33
N ASP A 62 8.58 -5.22 2.90
CA ASP A 62 9.14 -6.44 3.53
C ASP A 62 8.92 -6.51 5.05
N VAL A 63 7.70 -6.38 5.52
CA VAL A 63 7.36 -6.44 6.96
C VAL A 63 6.85 -7.81 7.40
N SER A 64 6.52 -8.73 6.48
CA SER A 64 6.11 -10.08 6.86
C SER A 64 7.17 -10.80 7.67
N ALA A 65 6.77 -11.75 8.50
CA ALA A 65 7.68 -12.47 9.40
C ALA A 65 8.85 -13.16 8.66
N GLU A 66 8.61 -13.62 7.42
CA GLU A 66 9.64 -14.26 6.59
C GLU A 66 10.76 -13.29 6.18
N HIS A 67 10.45 -12.00 6.02
CA HIS A 67 11.40 -11.00 5.53
C HIS A 67 11.95 -10.10 6.65
N SER A 68 11.13 -9.73 7.62
CA SER A 68 11.55 -8.84 8.69
C SER A 68 12.03 -9.56 9.95
N GLY A 69 11.70 -10.85 10.10
CA GLY A 69 11.93 -11.61 11.32
C GLY A 69 11.01 -11.22 12.48
N ALA A 70 10.15 -10.21 12.33
CA ALA A 70 9.21 -9.78 13.35
C ALA A 70 7.83 -10.42 13.15
N ALA A 71 7.23 -10.92 14.21
CA ALA A 71 5.93 -11.54 14.17
C ALA A 71 4.80 -10.49 14.03
N ALA A 72 3.64 -10.92 13.51
CA ALA A 72 2.50 -10.02 13.31
C ALA A 72 2.04 -9.31 14.60
N HIS A 73 2.18 -9.95 15.77
CA HIS A 73 1.79 -9.31 17.03
C HIS A 73 2.69 -8.13 17.40
N GLU A 74 3.98 -8.16 17.03
CA GLU A 74 4.90 -7.03 17.28
C GLU A 74 4.52 -5.82 16.41
N TRP A 75 4.12 -6.05 15.16
CA TRP A 75 3.57 -5.02 14.29
C TRP A 75 2.21 -4.52 14.78
N ARG A 76 1.38 -5.39 15.33
CA ARG A 76 0.10 -5.00 15.96
C ARG A 76 0.34 -4.07 17.14
N ASP A 77 1.34 -4.34 17.98
CA ASP A 77 1.67 -3.50 19.12
C ASP A 77 2.07 -2.09 18.67
N LEU A 78 2.90 -1.98 17.59
CA LEU A 78 3.19 -0.69 16.93
C LEU A 78 1.90 -0.03 16.45
N THR A 79 1.08 -0.76 15.68
CA THR A 79 -0.16 -0.21 15.11
C THR A 79 -1.06 0.36 16.21
N ARG A 80 -1.22 -0.36 17.31
CA ARG A 80 -2.04 0.10 18.44
C ARG A 80 -1.42 1.30 19.16
N GLU A 81 -0.10 1.33 19.30
CA GLU A 81 0.59 2.46 19.96
C GLU A 81 0.43 3.78 19.20
N ILE A 82 0.39 3.76 17.86
CA ILE A 82 0.23 5.00 17.09
C ILE A 82 -1.22 5.48 16.99
N ARG A 83 -2.20 4.59 17.10
CA ARG A 83 -3.61 4.95 16.88
C ARG A 83 -4.07 6.09 17.79
N GLY A 84 -4.65 7.11 17.18
CA GLY A 84 -5.14 8.31 17.87
C GLY A 84 -4.04 9.30 18.28
N THR A 85 -2.76 8.99 18.04
CA THR A 85 -1.64 9.91 18.32
C THR A 85 -1.30 10.81 17.13
N ALA A 86 -0.36 11.71 17.31
CA ALA A 86 0.17 12.52 16.22
C ALA A 86 0.91 11.69 15.16
N ALA A 87 1.49 10.54 15.52
CA ALA A 87 2.18 9.63 14.61
C ALA A 87 1.25 8.67 13.86
N ASP A 88 -0.07 8.78 14.04
CA ASP A 88 -1.05 7.90 13.40
C ASP A 88 -1.01 8.04 11.87
N ALA A 89 -1.07 6.90 11.18
CA ALA A 89 -0.96 6.81 9.74
C ALA A 89 -1.79 5.64 9.20
N VAL A 90 -2.17 5.72 7.94
CA VAL A 90 -2.65 4.58 7.17
C VAL A 90 -1.45 3.73 6.79
N LEU A 91 -1.33 2.53 7.35
CA LEU A 91 -0.21 1.62 7.16
C LEU A 91 -0.54 0.53 6.15
N LEU A 92 0.20 0.50 5.04
CA LEU A 92 0.03 -0.48 3.97
C LEU A 92 1.28 -1.36 3.87
N SER A 93 1.14 -2.68 4.05
CA SER A 93 2.26 -3.61 3.89
C SER A 93 2.37 -4.15 2.47
N LEU A 94 3.57 -4.62 2.09
CA LEU A 94 3.75 -5.34 0.84
C LEU A 94 2.95 -6.64 0.84
N TYR A 95 2.28 -6.90 -0.29
CA TYR A 95 1.53 -8.12 -0.57
C TYR A 95 2.25 -8.94 -1.64
N LEU A 96 2.78 -10.08 -1.27
CA LEU A 96 3.43 -11.03 -2.17
C LEU A 96 2.54 -12.24 -2.47
N ASP A 97 1.85 -12.76 -1.44
CA ASP A 97 0.94 -13.91 -1.57
C ASP A 97 -0.22 -13.88 -0.55
N GLU A 98 -1.01 -14.95 -0.53
CA GLU A 98 -2.22 -15.04 0.31
C GLU A 98 -1.94 -15.02 1.81
N ARG A 99 -0.74 -15.42 2.26
CA ARG A 99 -0.36 -15.39 3.68
C ARG A 99 -0.29 -13.96 4.22
N ASP A 100 0.04 -13.02 3.35
CA ASP A 100 0.10 -11.60 3.72
C ASP A 100 -1.27 -11.03 4.11
N GLN A 101 -2.38 -11.61 3.62
CA GLN A 101 -3.73 -11.22 4.05
C GLN A 101 -3.98 -11.50 5.52
N GLN A 102 -3.47 -12.64 6.01
CA GLN A 102 -3.58 -12.99 7.42
C GLN A 102 -2.64 -12.11 8.24
N PHE A 103 -1.40 -11.93 7.79
CA PHE A 103 -0.44 -11.04 8.44
C PHE A 103 -1.00 -9.62 8.62
N VAL A 104 -1.57 -9.01 7.57
CA VAL A 104 -2.20 -7.68 7.63
C VAL A 104 -3.31 -7.63 8.66
N ALA A 105 -4.14 -8.68 8.72
CA ALA A 105 -5.25 -8.73 9.68
C ALA A 105 -4.75 -8.88 11.12
N GLU A 106 -3.78 -9.77 11.37
CA GLU A 106 -3.20 -10.02 12.69
C GLU A 106 -2.36 -8.85 13.23
N ALA A 107 -1.64 -8.16 12.34
CA ALA A 107 -0.88 -6.95 12.65
C ALA A 107 -1.76 -5.69 12.75
N GLU A 108 -3.07 -5.81 12.48
CA GLU A 108 -4.05 -4.71 12.46
C GLU A 108 -3.67 -3.57 11.50
N LEU A 109 -2.84 -3.85 10.49
CA LEU A 109 -2.51 -2.88 9.45
C LEU A 109 -3.75 -2.50 8.63
N ASP A 110 -3.73 -1.35 7.97
CA ASP A 110 -4.89 -0.83 7.25
C ASP A 110 -5.12 -1.47 5.89
N GLY A 111 -4.07 -2.08 5.34
CA GLY A 111 -4.16 -2.75 4.05
C GLY A 111 -2.83 -3.25 3.53
N ALA A 112 -2.85 -3.60 2.25
CA ALA A 112 -1.68 -4.06 1.53
C ALA A 112 -1.59 -3.44 0.14
N TYR A 113 -0.37 -3.38 -0.40
CA TYR A 113 -0.07 -2.95 -1.76
C TYR A 113 0.78 -3.99 -2.47
N THR A 114 0.71 -4.05 -3.81
CA THR A 114 1.63 -4.86 -4.60
C THR A 114 2.83 -4.03 -5.03
N TYR A 115 3.98 -4.69 -5.30
CA TYR A 115 5.17 -3.95 -5.72
C TYR A 115 4.99 -3.36 -7.12
N PHE A 116 4.73 -4.18 -8.14
CA PHE A 116 4.23 -3.77 -9.46
C PHE A 116 3.74 -4.99 -10.24
N ALA A 117 3.02 -4.73 -11.35
CA ALA A 117 2.48 -5.78 -12.20
C ALA A 117 3.61 -6.51 -12.95
N ALA A 118 3.86 -7.76 -12.59
CA ALA A 118 4.84 -8.64 -13.22
C ALA A 118 4.33 -10.07 -13.17
N THR A 119 3.56 -10.47 -14.20
CA THR A 119 2.91 -11.78 -14.27
C THR A 119 3.94 -12.91 -14.09
N GLY A 120 3.68 -13.78 -13.10
CA GLY A 120 4.49 -14.94 -12.79
C GLY A 120 5.69 -14.67 -11.86
N PHE A 121 5.94 -13.42 -11.44
CA PHE A 121 7.01 -13.12 -10.49
C PHE A 121 6.56 -13.44 -9.04
N THR A 122 5.47 -12.84 -8.59
CA THR A 122 4.78 -13.23 -7.35
C THR A 122 3.29 -13.31 -7.62
N ARG A 123 2.53 -13.90 -6.69
CA ARG A 123 1.07 -13.87 -6.76
C ARG A 123 0.57 -12.43 -6.67
N GLY A 124 1.12 -11.64 -5.74
CA GLY A 124 0.76 -10.23 -5.56
C GLY A 124 1.06 -9.36 -6.77
N SER A 125 2.13 -9.64 -7.53
CA SER A 125 2.48 -8.90 -8.73
C SER A 125 1.70 -9.34 -9.98
N THR A 126 0.98 -10.47 -9.92
CA THR A 126 0.26 -11.05 -11.06
C THR A 126 -1.19 -10.52 -11.12
N PRO A 127 -1.55 -9.65 -12.09
CA PRO A 127 -2.86 -8.98 -12.12
C PRO A 127 -4.07 -9.91 -12.11
N HIS A 128 -3.91 -11.13 -12.64
CA HIS A 128 -4.96 -12.15 -12.63
C HIS A 128 -5.54 -12.41 -11.21
N TYR A 129 -4.71 -12.29 -10.17
CA TYR A 129 -5.13 -12.57 -8.79
C TYR A 129 -5.66 -11.35 -8.02
N TRP A 130 -5.55 -10.13 -8.58
CA TRP A 130 -5.85 -8.90 -7.85
C TRP A 130 -7.32 -8.77 -7.44
N ARG A 131 -8.25 -9.24 -8.29
CA ARG A 131 -9.68 -9.24 -7.94
C ARG A 131 -9.92 -10.05 -6.67
N GLY A 132 -9.47 -11.31 -6.64
CA GLY A 132 -9.67 -12.17 -5.47
C GLY A 132 -8.93 -11.64 -4.23
N ALA A 133 -7.71 -11.11 -4.39
CA ALA A 133 -6.99 -10.48 -3.29
C ALA A 133 -7.73 -9.26 -2.74
N GLY A 134 -8.24 -8.39 -3.61
CA GLY A 134 -9.02 -7.22 -3.20
C GLY A 134 -10.31 -7.58 -2.48
N GLU A 135 -11.06 -8.57 -2.98
CA GLU A 135 -12.28 -9.08 -2.34
C GLU A 135 -11.98 -9.66 -0.94
N ALA A 136 -10.91 -10.46 -0.83
CA ALA A 136 -10.51 -11.05 0.45
C ALA A 136 -10.02 -10.00 1.47
N MET A 137 -9.32 -8.96 1.02
CA MET A 137 -8.92 -7.82 1.87
C MET A 137 -10.14 -6.99 2.28
N ALA A 138 -11.04 -6.68 1.35
CA ALA A 138 -12.26 -5.93 1.63
C ALA A 138 -13.17 -6.66 2.63
N ALA A 139 -13.28 -7.99 2.56
CA ALA A 139 -14.02 -8.80 3.51
C ALA A 139 -13.47 -8.70 4.96
N LYS A 140 -12.20 -8.29 5.10
CA LYS A 140 -11.55 -8.02 6.40
C LYS A 140 -11.54 -6.53 6.77
N GLY A 141 -12.23 -5.68 5.99
CA GLY A 141 -12.21 -4.21 6.16
C GLY A 141 -10.83 -3.59 5.87
N LYS A 142 -10.01 -4.23 5.03
CA LYS A 142 -8.65 -3.79 4.69
C LYS A 142 -8.58 -3.27 3.26
N MET A 143 -7.71 -2.30 3.02
CA MET A 143 -7.43 -1.78 1.68
C MET A 143 -6.55 -2.73 0.88
N PHE A 144 -6.74 -2.74 -0.45
CA PHE A 144 -5.84 -3.39 -1.38
C PHE A 144 -5.47 -2.41 -2.51
N VAL A 145 -4.18 -2.12 -2.64
CA VAL A 145 -3.65 -1.12 -3.57
C VAL A 145 -2.74 -1.81 -4.60
N PRO A 146 -3.27 -2.21 -5.75
CA PRO A 146 -2.44 -2.81 -6.80
C PRO A 146 -1.56 -1.74 -7.45
N SER A 147 -0.27 -2.05 -7.59
CA SER A 147 0.71 -1.18 -8.23
C SER A 147 0.96 -1.61 -9.67
N VAL A 148 0.90 -0.67 -10.59
CA VAL A 148 1.19 -0.88 -12.00
C VAL A 148 2.43 -0.09 -12.41
N GLY A 149 3.22 -0.64 -13.32
CA GLY A 149 4.39 0.03 -13.89
C GLY A 149 4.37 -0.05 -15.41
N PRO A 150 4.93 0.95 -16.10
CA PRO A 150 4.96 0.99 -17.58
C PRO A 150 5.93 -0.03 -18.18
N GLY A 151 6.69 -0.71 -17.35
CA GLY A 151 7.76 -1.64 -17.70
C GLY A 151 9.01 -1.35 -16.88
N TYR A 152 9.97 -2.28 -16.94
CA TYR A 152 11.21 -2.15 -16.20
C TYR A 152 12.38 -2.62 -17.08
N ASN A 153 13.44 -1.84 -17.11
CA ASN A 153 14.68 -2.18 -17.82
C ASN A 153 15.86 -2.03 -16.87
N ASP A 154 16.41 -3.16 -16.42
CA ASP A 154 17.58 -3.22 -15.54
C ASP A 154 18.87 -3.62 -16.27
N THR A 155 18.90 -3.53 -17.59
CA THR A 155 20.06 -3.92 -18.40
C THR A 155 21.36 -3.19 -18.02
N LEU A 156 21.25 -2.08 -17.28
CA LEU A 156 22.39 -1.32 -16.75
C LEU A 156 22.81 -1.77 -15.34
N SER A 157 22.03 -2.60 -14.66
CA SER A 157 22.44 -3.13 -13.36
C SER A 157 23.37 -4.33 -13.55
N ALA A 158 24.59 -4.26 -12.98
CA ALA A 158 25.61 -5.31 -13.07
C ALA A 158 25.28 -6.59 -12.26
N LYS A 159 24.04 -6.79 -11.84
CA LYS A 159 23.60 -7.98 -11.09
C LYS A 159 23.13 -9.09 -12.03
N PRO A 160 23.32 -10.38 -11.65
CA PRO A 160 22.89 -11.50 -12.49
C PRO A 160 21.40 -11.40 -12.83
N PRO A 161 20.98 -11.96 -13.98
CA PRO A 161 19.71 -11.65 -14.60
C PRO A 161 18.54 -12.09 -13.71
N TRP A 162 17.86 -11.12 -13.13
CA TRP A 162 16.47 -11.31 -12.77
C TRP A 162 15.69 -11.64 -14.05
N PRO A 163 14.65 -12.49 -14.01
CA PRO A 163 13.85 -12.77 -15.19
C PRO A 163 13.39 -11.44 -15.79
N ARG A 164 13.80 -11.17 -17.02
CA ARG A 164 13.48 -9.93 -17.72
C ARG A 164 11.97 -9.80 -17.80
N ILE A 165 11.42 -8.79 -17.16
CA ILE A 165 10.02 -8.43 -17.37
C ILE A 165 9.97 -7.90 -18.81
N GLN A 166 9.45 -8.71 -19.72
CA GLN A 166 9.21 -8.26 -21.09
C GLN A 166 8.20 -7.14 -21.05
N PRO A 167 8.39 -6.04 -21.81
CA PRO A 167 7.32 -5.07 -21.98
C PRO A 167 6.09 -5.82 -22.45
N HIS A 168 4.94 -5.58 -21.79
CA HIS A 168 3.69 -6.13 -22.27
C HIS A 168 3.51 -5.76 -23.73
N PRO A 169 3.23 -6.74 -24.62
CA PRO A 169 2.90 -6.41 -26.00
C PRO A 169 1.71 -5.42 -26.00
N PRO A 170 1.71 -4.41 -26.87
CA PRO A 170 0.72 -3.34 -26.86
C PRO A 170 -0.74 -3.74 -27.11
N HIS A 171 -1.05 -5.03 -27.15
CA HIS A 171 -2.34 -5.58 -27.60
C HIS A 171 -3.17 -6.30 -26.54
N LEU A 172 -2.81 -6.25 -25.28
CA LEU A 172 -3.71 -6.71 -24.22
C LEU A 172 -4.47 -5.52 -23.62
N HIS A 173 -5.32 -4.89 -24.42
CA HIS A 173 -6.54 -4.38 -23.85
C HIS A 173 -7.29 -5.61 -23.30
N PRO A 174 -7.60 -5.69 -22.00
CA PRO A 174 -8.57 -6.66 -21.54
C PRO A 174 -9.83 -6.46 -22.40
N PRO A 175 -10.52 -7.53 -22.80
CA PRO A 175 -11.81 -7.36 -23.42
C PRO A 175 -12.59 -6.39 -22.55
N SER A 176 -13.12 -5.34 -23.15
CA SER A 176 -13.87 -4.28 -22.48
C SER A 176 -14.74 -4.93 -21.42
N ALA A 177 -14.44 -4.65 -20.16
CA ALA A 177 -15.25 -5.11 -19.05
C ALA A 177 -16.69 -4.72 -19.40
N PRO A 178 -17.68 -5.63 -19.28
CA PRO A 178 -19.07 -5.27 -19.49
C PRO A 178 -19.30 -4.02 -18.64
N ALA A 179 -19.87 -2.99 -19.25
CA ALA A 179 -20.17 -1.74 -18.58
C ALA A 179 -20.78 -2.09 -17.22
N LEU A 180 -20.12 -1.67 -16.14
CA LEU A 180 -20.71 -1.75 -14.82
C LEU A 180 -22.00 -0.98 -14.92
N GLU A 181 -23.14 -1.70 -15.04
CA GLU A 181 -24.44 -1.10 -14.87
C GLU A 181 -24.41 -0.35 -13.56
N ARG A 182 -24.50 0.95 -13.64
CA ARG A 182 -24.62 1.80 -12.47
C ARG A 182 -25.87 1.34 -11.75
N SER A 183 -25.73 0.65 -10.64
CA SER A 183 -26.86 0.40 -9.75
C SER A 183 -27.52 1.77 -9.48
N PRO A 184 -28.83 1.90 -9.70
CA PRO A 184 -29.50 3.16 -9.41
C PRO A 184 -29.30 3.48 -7.92
N CYS A 185 -28.77 4.64 -7.64
CA CYS A 185 -28.72 5.16 -6.26
C CYS A 185 -30.12 5.08 -5.66
N ALA A 186 -30.22 4.46 -4.49
CA ALA A 186 -31.45 4.51 -3.72
C ALA A 186 -31.85 5.98 -3.48
N PRO A 187 -33.15 6.35 -3.61
CA PRO A 187 -33.57 7.73 -3.46
C PRO A 187 -33.29 8.21 -2.06
N GLY A 188 -32.39 9.17 -1.89
CA GLY A 188 -32.11 9.85 -0.63
C GLY A 188 -30.64 10.15 -0.29
N LEU A 189 -29.63 9.66 -1.04
CA LEU A 189 -28.23 9.77 -0.65
C LEU A 189 -27.31 10.55 -1.63
N CYS A 190 -27.83 11.14 -2.69
CA CYS A 190 -27.05 12.04 -3.55
C CYS A 190 -27.28 13.50 -3.14
N ARG A 191 -26.47 14.02 -2.22
CA ARG A 191 -26.33 15.47 -2.04
C ARG A 191 -25.19 15.95 -2.95
N ARG A 192 -25.52 17.00 -3.71
CA ARG A 192 -24.61 17.74 -4.59
C ARG A 192 -23.50 18.41 -3.78
N ALA A 193 -22.28 18.34 -4.24
CA ALA A 193 -21.27 19.37 -4.14
C ALA A 193 -20.59 19.50 -5.51
#